data_60e6a8e9fef6b044b97012d7f70797f4
#
_entry.id   60e6a8e9fef6b044b97012d7f70797f4
#
_cell.length_a   1.000
_cell.length_b   1.000
_cell.length_c   1.000
_cell.angle_alpha   90.00
_cell.angle_beta   90.00
_cell.angle_gamma   90.00
#
_symmetry.space_group_name_H-M   'P 1'
#
loop_
_entity.id
_entity.type
_entity.pdbx_description
1 polymer ?
#
loop_
_entity_poly.entity_id
_entity_poly.type
_entity_poly.pdbx_seq_one_letter_code
_entity_poly.pdbx_strand_id
1 'polypeptide(L)'
;MNRTRDELAAAAIPPVKVPLWTRDYMLACCANLMMGLAFFELVPVLPLYLTGQLQVSSGWLGWIMSIYVLAAILSRPWFAHRVDSGDRKKIYVTVYILLALSFSGYAVAATALMFFATRFIQGLIWGGMTTSGPTMAVDIIPPSRRGEGLGFFGMTMTLGMCLGPVIGLQVYQQYGFYVITWSSLVLCLAGAGIASLIRAPKRPVQEPVQETPKKVLDRLVLRVGIPLAVNVMIASFSYGAVSYTHLRAHETRGNL
;
A
#
# COMPACT_ATOMS: atom_id res chain seq x y z
N MET A 1 16.14 -46.09 -30.37
CA MET A 1 16.08 -44.62 -30.43
C MET A 1 15.32 -43.98 -29.25
N ASN A 2 14.92 -44.75 -28.22
CA ASN A 2 14.22 -44.22 -27.01
C ASN A 2 15.11 -44.03 -25.78
N ARG A 3 16.30 -44.67 -25.70
CA ARG A 3 17.20 -44.52 -24.51
C ARG A 3 17.78 -43.12 -24.33
N THR A 4 18.05 -42.40 -25.38
CA THR A 4 18.63 -41.06 -25.34
C THR A 4 17.68 -39.96 -24.77
N ARG A 5 16.35 -40.15 -24.85
CA ARG A 5 15.39 -39.20 -24.24
C ARG A 5 15.26 -39.38 -22.75
N ASP A 6 15.34 -40.62 -22.26
CA ASP A 6 15.24 -40.93 -20.83
C ASP A 6 16.53 -40.57 -20.08
N GLU A 7 17.71 -40.69 -20.74
CA GLU A 7 18.98 -40.25 -20.22
C GLU A 7 19.12 -38.72 -20.17
N LEU A 8 18.54 -38.00 -21.14
CA LEU A 8 18.45 -36.54 -21.14
C LEU A 8 17.44 -36.00 -20.07
N ALA A 9 16.38 -36.76 -19.81
CA ALA A 9 15.43 -36.42 -18.72
C ALA A 9 16.03 -36.69 -17.32
N ALA A 10 16.91 -37.70 -17.18
CA ALA A 10 17.60 -37.99 -15.91
C ALA A 10 18.75 -37.01 -15.60
N ALA A 11 19.26 -36.30 -16.60
CA ALA A 11 20.28 -35.25 -16.45
C ALA A 11 19.68 -33.85 -16.16
N ALA A 12 18.36 -33.75 -15.89
CA ALA A 12 17.75 -32.50 -15.45
C ALA A 12 18.38 -32.08 -14.12
N ILE A 13 19.28 -31.11 -14.18
CA ILE A 13 19.88 -30.46 -13.01
C ILE A 13 18.72 -30.09 -12.07
N PRO A 14 18.70 -30.57 -10.82
CA PRO A 14 17.60 -30.26 -9.90
C PRO A 14 17.44 -28.74 -9.84
N PRO A 15 16.19 -28.23 -9.87
CA PRO A 15 15.97 -26.79 -9.87
C PRO A 15 16.64 -26.19 -8.64
N VAL A 16 17.66 -25.38 -8.86
CA VAL A 16 18.36 -24.65 -7.81
C VAL A 16 17.31 -23.86 -7.06
N LYS A 17 17.04 -24.20 -5.81
CA LYS A 17 16.10 -23.46 -4.95
C LYS A 17 16.69 -22.08 -4.68
N VAL A 18 16.30 -21.11 -5.51
CA VAL A 18 16.73 -19.72 -5.34
C VAL A 18 16.15 -19.19 -4.02
N PRO A 19 16.99 -18.67 -3.10
CA PRO A 19 16.50 -18.19 -1.80
C PRO A 19 15.57 -16.98 -1.98
N LEU A 20 14.40 -17.00 -1.33
CA LEU A 20 13.47 -15.89 -1.29
C LEU A 20 13.90 -14.84 -0.26
N TRP A 21 14.33 -15.31 0.91
CA TRP A 21 14.69 -14.47 2.05
C TRP A 21 16.08 -13.85 1.88
N THR A 22 16.21 -13.02 0.86
CA THR A 22 17.40 -12.20 0.64
C THR A 22 17.36 -10.97 1.53
N ARG A 23 18.52 -10.35 1.77
CA ARG A 23 18.60 -9.08 2.52
C ARG A 23 17.66 -8.02 1.94
N ASP A 24 17.66 -7.84 0.63
CA ASP A 24 16.87 -6.79 -0.02
C ASP A 24 15.38 -7.08 0.05
N TYR A 25 14.98 -8.35 -0.02
CA TYR A 25 13.59 -8.74 0.17
C TYR A 25 13.11 -8.53 1.62
N MET A 26 13.94 -8.87 2.62
CA MET A 26 13.62 -8.61 4.03
C MET A 26 13.49 -7.11 4.32
N LEU A 27 14.37 -6.28 3.75
CA LEU A 27 14.28 -4.82 3.85
C LEU A 27 12.99 -4.30 3.21
N ALA A 28 12.58 -4.84 2.04
CA ALA A 28 11.33 -4.47 1.40
C ALA A 28 10.10 -4.83 2.26
N CYS A 29 10.08 -6.02 2.85
CA CYS A 29 9.04 -6.47 3.77
C CYS A 29 8.97 -5.57 5.03
N CYS A 30 10.12 -5.25 5.62
CA CYS A 30 10.22 -4.39 6.80
C CYS A 30 9.73 -2.95 6.47
N ALA A 31 10.17 -2.38 5.36
CA ALA A 31 9.69 -1.08 4.91
C ALA A 31 8.16 -1.08 4.70
N ASN A 32 7.62 -2.11 4.04
CA ASN A 32 6.18 -2.22 3.81
C ASN A 32 5.37 -2.35 5.11
N LEU A 33 5.89 -3.09 6.11
CA LEU A 33 5.29 -3.18 7.44
C LEU A 33 5.28 -1.82 8.14
N MET A 34 6.40 -1.08 8.14
CA MET A 34 6.50 0.24 8.77
C MET A 34 5.54 1.24 8.13
N MET A 35 5.41 1.21 6.80
CA MET A 35 4.42 2.02 6.10
C MET A 35 3.00 1.66 6.53
N GLY A 36 2.68 0.36 6.57
CA GLY A 36 1.38 -0.12 7.02
C GLY A 36 1.06 0.33 8.45
N LEU A 37 1.98 0.16 9.39
CA LEU A 37 1.82 0.61 10.77
C LEU A 37 1.57 2.12 10.83
N ALA A 38 2.46 2.93 10.23
CA ALA A 38 2.34 4.39 10.22
C ALA A 38 1.02 4.89 9.63
N PHE A 39 0.50 4.21 8.62
CA PHE A 39 -0.75 4.60 8.00
C PHE A 39 -1.97 4.17 8.83
N PHE A 40 -2.01 2.89 9.24
CA PHE A 40 -3.19 2.32 9.89
C PHE A 40 -3.33 2.72 11.36
N GLU A 41 -2.26 3.15 12.05
CA GLU A 41 -2.38 3.70 13.40
C GLU A 41 -3.19 5.01 13.44
N LEU A 42 -3.14 5.80 12.35
CA LEU A 42 -3.86 7.07 12.29
C LEU A 42 -5.32 6.93 11.80
N VAL A 43 -5.63 5.86 11.06
CA VAL A 43 -6.96 5.66 10.45
C VAL A 43 -8.12 5.74 11.44
N PRO A 44 -8.12 5.04 12.59
CA PRO A 44 -9.21 5.11 13.57
C PRO A 44 -9.19 6.39 14.39
N VAL A 45 -8.03 7.02 14.54
CA VAL A 45 -7.85 8.20 15.39
C VAL A 45 -8.42 9.46 14.72
N LEU A 46 -8.31 9.56 13.39
CA LEU A 46 -8.78 10.74 12.66
C LEU A 46 -10.28 11.02 12.84
N PRO A 47 -11.19 10.04 12.67
CA PRO A 47 -12.60 10.27 12.95
C PRO A 47 -12.85 10.74 14.39
N LEU A 48 -12.19 10.11 15.36
CA LEU A 48 -12.34 10.47 16.78
C LEU A 48 -11.89 11.90 17.06
N TYR A 49 -10.75 12.32 16.50
CA TYR A 49 -10.25 13.67 16.64
C TYR A 49 -11.16 14.72 15.96
N LEU A 50 -11.59 14.43 14.73
CA LEU A 50 -12.43 15.34 13.95
C LEU A 50 -13.80 15.55 14.59
N THR A 51 -14.43 14.50 15.09
CA THR A 51 -15.75 14.63 15.75
C THR A 51 -15.64 15.13 17.18
N GLY A 52 -14.65 14.68 17.95
CA GLY A 52 -14.51 15.03 19.37
C GLY A 52 -13.91 16.42 19.59
N GLN A 53 -12.83 16.77 18.90
CA GLN A 53 -12.11 18.02 19.13
C GLN A 53 -12.54 19.15 18.18
N LEU A 54 -12.70 18.84 16.90
CA LEU A 54 -13.07 19.84 15.90
C LEU A 54 -14.59 19.92 15.63
N GLN A 55 -15.38 19.05 16.28
CA GLN A 55 -16.84 18.99 16.19
C GLN A 55 -17.35 18.99 14.73
N VAL A 56 -16.61 18.30 13.85
CA VAL A 56 -16.94 18.19 12.45
C VAL A 56 -18.21 17.35 12.28
N SER A 57 -19.17 17.86 11.50
CA SER A 57 -20.42 17.15 11.22
C SER A 57 -20.17 15.82 10.48
N SER A 58 -21.08 14.85 10.65
CA SER A 58 -20.98 13.51 10.04
C SER A 58 -20.88 13.57 8.50
N GLY A 59 -21.52 14.54 7.86
CA GLY A 59 -21.43 14.75 6.42
C GLY A 59 -20.01 15.16 5.98
N TRP A 60 -19.42 16.13 6.65
CA TRP A 60 -18.03 16.53 6.37
C TRP A 60 -17.02 15.44 6.69
N LEU A 61 -17.23 14.69 7.78
CA LEU A 61 -16.41 13.54 8.11
C LEU A 61 -16.36 12.52 6.97
N GLY A 62 -17.54 12.19 6.41
CA GLY A 62 -17.63 11.29 5.26
C GLY A 62 -16.82 11.78 4.06
N TRP A 63 -16.89 13.07 3.73
CA TRP A 63 -16.12 13.67 2.64
C TRP A 63 -14.60 13.60 2.90
N ILE A 64 -14.14 13.95 4.12
CA ILE A 64 -12.74 13.91 4.50
C ILE A 64 -12.18 12.46 4.39
N MET A 65 -12.97 11.46 4.78
CA MET A 65 -12.54 10.06 4.67
C MET A 65 -12.56 9.53 3.24
N SER A 66 -13.53 9.96 2.42
CA SER A 66 -13.72 9.46 1.05
C SER A 66 -12.76 10.08 0.04
N ILE A 67 -12.40 11.36 0.20
CA ILE A 67 -11.53 12.08 -0.74
C ILE A 67 -10.17 11.42 -0.90
N TYR A 68 -9.64 10.84 0.17
CA TYR A 68 -8.40 10.08 0.15
C TYR A 68 -8.45 8.91 -0.85
N VAL A 69 -9.54 8.13 -0.83
CA VAL A 69 -9.69 6.96 -1.73
C VAL A 69 -9.82 7.42 -3.18
N LEU A 70 -10.62 8.46 -3.42
CA LEU A 70 -10.80 9.03 -4.75
C LEU A 70 -9.46 9.54 -5.32
N ALA A 71 -8.72 10.31 -4.53
CA ALA A 71 -7.41 10.82 -4.92
C ALA A 71 -6.41 9.69 -5.21
N ALA A 72 -6.42 8.62 -4.41
CA ALA A 72 -5.56 7.45 -4.62
C ALA A 72 -5.87 6.74 -5.93
N ILE A 73 -7.16 6.57 -6.28
CA ILE A 73 -7.57 5.94 -7.54
C ILE A 73 -7.13 6.80 -8.73
N LEU A 74 -7.36 8.11 -8.67
CA LEU A 74 -7.05 9.04 -9.75
C LEU A 74 -5.54 9.16 -10.02
N SER A 75 -4.70 9.02 -9.00
CA SER A 75 -3.25 9.13 -9.14
C SER A 75 -2.57 7.87 -9.69
N ARG A 76 -3.17 6.67 -9.53
CA ARG A 76 -2.58 5.39 -9.94
C ARG A 76 -2.14 5.33 -11.41
N PRO A 77 -2.91 5.76 -12.41
CA PRO A 77 -2.48 5.68 -13.81
C PRO A 77 -1.23 6.51 -14.08
N TRP A 78 -1.13 7.68 -13.46
CA TRP A 78 0.05 8.54 -13.60
C TRP A 78 1.29 7.91 -12.97
N PHE A 79 1.18 7.35 -11.77
CA PHE A 79 2.29 6.66 -11.13
C PHE A 79 2.67 5.35 -11.85
N ALA A 80 1.70 4.59 -12.37
CA ALA A 80 1.97 3.40 -13.17
C ALA A 80 2.87 3.74 -14.37
N HIS A 81 2.50 4.76 -15.15
CA HIS A 81 3.31 5.22 -16.26
C HIS A 81 4.73 5.65 -15.83
N ARG A 82 4.85 6.38 -14.71
CA ARG A 82 6.17 6.81 -14.20
C ARG A 82 7.03 5.64 -13.71
N VAL A 83 6.42 4.65 -13.05
CA VAL A 83 7.11 3.45 -12.54
C VAL A 83 7.57 2.55 -13.69
N ASP A 84 6.82 2.50 -14.80
CA ASP A 84 7.20 1.72 -15.98
C ASP A 84 8.32 2.37 -16.80
N SER A 85 8.33 3.69 -16.89
CA SER A 85 9.31 4.46 -17.69
C SER A 85 10.54 4.92 -16.92
N GLY A 86 10.53 4.88 -15.60
CA GLY A 86 11.57 5.47 -14.75
C GLY A 86 12.32 4.49 -13.85
N ASP A 87 13.19 5.05 -13.01
CA ASP A 87 13.91 4.32 -11.96
C ASP A 87 12.93 3.99 -10.82
N ARG A 88 12.46 2.75 -10.77
CA ARG A 88 11.46 2.27 -9.80
C ARG A 88 11.88 2.49 -8.35
N LYS A 89 13.17 2.28 -8.05
CA LYS A 89 13.70 2.51 -6.70
C LYS A 89 13.61 3.98 -6.31
N LYS A 90 14.04 4.88 -7.19
CA LYS A 90 13.98 6.33 -6.91
C LYS A 90 12.54 6.77 -6.71
N ILE A 91 11.63 6.32 -7.59
CA ILE A 91 10.21 6.66 -7.48
C ILE A 91 9.63 6.14 -6.16
N TYR A 92 9.89 4.87 -5.81
CA TYR A 92 9.42 4.28 -4.57
C TYR A 92 9.89 5.05 -3.34
N VAL A 93 11.19 5.33 -3.23
CA VAL A 93 11.77 6.06 -2.10
C VAL A 93 11.23 7.50 -2.05
N THR A 94 11.13 8.19 -3.20
CA THR A 94 10.58 9.55 -3.25
C THR A 94 9.13 9.59 -2.79
N VAL A 95 8.29 8.69 -3.30
CA VAL A 95 6.89 8.61 -2.90
C VAL A 95 6.75 8.25 -1.42
N TYR A 96 7.64 7.41 -0.91
CA TYR A 96 7.67 7.04 0.51
C TYR A 96 8.00 8.24 1.40
N ILE A 97 9.00 9.04 1.03
CA ILE A 97 9.35 10.27 1.75
C ILE A 97 8.20 11.27 1.69
N LEU A 98 7.58 11.45 0.52
CA LEU A 98 6.41 12.33 0.39
C LEU A 98 5.24 11.86 1.26
N LEU A 99 5.02 10.54 1.34
CA LEU A 99 4.01 9.96 2.25
C LEU A 99 4.33 10.27 3.70
N ALA A 100 5.58 10.10 4.11
CA ALA A 100 6.01 10.44 5.47
C ALA A 100 5.76 11.93 5.77
N LEU A 101 6.19 12.82 4.88
CA LEU A 101 5.99 14.26 5.05
C LEU A 101 4.51 14.65 5.06
N SER A 102 3.62 13.91 4.38
CA SER A 102 2.19 14.20 4.40
C SER A 102 1.56 14.07 5.80
N PHE A 103 2.16 13.28 6.69
CA PHE A 103 1.67 13.17 8.07
C PHE A 103 1.84 14.50 8.84
N SER A 104 2.87 15.30 8.55
CA SER A 104 3.02 16.62 9.18
C SER A 104 1.85 17.57 8.89
N GLY A 105 1.16 17.36 7.77
CA GLY A 105 -0.04 18.11 7.43
C GLY A 105 -1.14 18.00 8.46
N TYR A 106 -1.27 16.85 9.14
CA TYR A 106 -2.24 16.68 10.22
C TYR A 106 -1.86 17.42 11.50
N ALA A 107 -0.55 17.60 11.77
CA ALA A 107 -0.09 18.33 12.92
C ALA A 107 -0.37 19.84 12.83
N VAL A 108 -0.45 20.38 11.60
CA VAL A 108 -0.72 21.81 11.36
C VAL A 108 -2.18 22.08 10.98
N ALA A 109 -2.97 21.05 10.73
CA ALA A 109 -4.36 21.20 10.32
C ALA A 109 -5.24 21.63 11.52
N ALA A 110 -5.77 22.85 11.44
CA ALA A 110 -6.64 23.43 12.47
C ALA A 110 -8.12 23.44 12.07
N THR A 111 -8.45 23.17 10.80
CA THR A 111 -9.82 23.23 10.27
C THR A 111 -10.18 21.98 9.48
N ALA A 112 -11.47 21.68 9.36
CA ALA A 112 -11.96 20.57 8.54
C ALA A 112 -11.47 20.64 7.09
N LEU A 113 -11.37 21.84 6.52
CA LEU A 113 -10.87 22.04 5.16
C LEU A 113 -9.38 21.69 5.04
N MET A 114 -8.56 22.02 6.03
CA MET A 114 -7.14 21.63 6.05
C MET A 114 -6.99 20.11 6.16
N PHE A 115 -7.82 19.44 6.97
CA PHE A 115 -7.85 17.98 7.02
C PHE A 115 -8.28 17.38 5.68
N PHE A 116 -9.27 17.94 5.01
CA PHE A 116 -9.70 17.52 3.67
C PHE A 116 -8.55 17.65 2.67
N ALA A 117 -7.86 18.80 2.63
CA ALA A 117 -6.73 19.02 1.75
C ALA A 117 -5.56 18.06 2.02
N THR A 118 -5.24 17.84 3.31
CA THR A 118 -4.19 16.89 3.72
C THR A 118 -4.54 15.47 3.29
N ARG A 119 -5.79 15.04 3.47
CA ARG A 119 -6.29 13.74 3.01
C ARG A 119 -6.24 13.59 1.49
N PHE A 120 -6.59 14.64 0.76
CA PHE A 120 -6.49 14.63 -0.70
C PHE A 120 -5.04 14.44 -1.17
N ILE A 121 -4.11 15.23 -0.64
CA ILE A 121 -2.67 15.13 -0.97
C ILE A 121 -2.13 13.75 -0.57
N GLN A 122 -2.43 13.29 0.63
CA GLN A 122 -2.02 11.97 1.09
C GLN A 122 -2.58 10.85 0.21
N GLY A 123 -3.82 10.99 -0.25
CA GLY A 123 -4.44 10.04 -1.19
C GLY A 123 -3.69 9.96 -2.52
N LEU A 124 -3.32 11.11 -3.10
CA LEU A 124 -2.52 11.14 -4.33
C LEU A 124 -1.20 10.39 -4.15
N ILE A 125 -0.50 10.63 -3.04
CA ILE A 125 0.79 9.99 -2.73
C ILE A 125 0.58 8.49 -2.47
N TRP A 126 -0.47 8.11 -1.76
CA TRP A 126 -0.81 6.71 -1.47
C TRP A 126 -1.05 5.89 -2.74
N GLY A 127 -1.70 6.46 -3.75
CA GLY A 127 -1.85 5.81 -5.04
C GLY A 127 -0.50 5.47 -5.69
N GLY A 128 0.48 6.38 -5.56
CA GLY A 128 1.86 6.13 -5.98
C GLY A 128 2.55 5.04 -5.16
N MET A 129 2.35 5.06 -3.85
CA MET A 129 2.95 4.07 -2.93
C MET A 129 2.44 2.65 -3.20
N THR A 130 1.12 2.49 -3.34
CA THR A 130 0.48 1.20 -3.63
C THR A 130 0.77 0.68 -5.04
N THR A 131 1.24 1.53 -5.94
CA THR A 131 1.69 1.14 -7.28
C THR A 131 3.18 0.79 -7.29
N SER A 132 4.03 1.63 -6.72
CA SER A 132 5.50 1.46 -6.77
C SER A 132 6.02 0.36 -5.84
N GLY A 133 5.42 0.18 -4.66
CA GLY A 133 5.86 -0.80 -3.67
C GLY A 133 5.82 -2.24 -4.18
N PRO A 134 4.65 -2.78 -4.59
CA PRO A 134 4.55 -4.12 -5.17
C PRO A 134 5.40 -4.31 -6.42
N THR A 135 5.50 -3.27 -7.28
CA THR A 135 6.32 -3.34 -8.50
C THR A 135 7.80 -3.49 -8.17
N MET A 136 8.29 -2.76 -7.16
CA MET A 136 9.65 -2.90 -6.68
C MET A 136 9.89 -4.26 -6.01
N ALA A 137 8.94 -4.77 -5.25
CA ALA A 137 9.03 -6.11 -4.65
C ALA A 137 9.16 -7.19 -5.72
N VAL A 138 8.38 -7.12 -6.81
CA VAL A 138 8.47 -8.05 -7.96
C VAL A 138 9.86 -8.07 -8.60
N ASP A 139 10.57 -6.93 -8.63
CA ASP A 139 11.92 -6.85 -9.22
C ASP A 139 12.99 -7.55 -8.37
N ILE A 140 12.76 -7.67 -7.06
CA ILE A 140 13.67 -8.30 -6.09
C ILE A 140 13.36 -9.80 -5.96
N ILE A 141 12.09 -10.19 -6.11
CA ILE A 141 11.64 -11.57 -5.94
C ILE A 141 12.07 -12.42 -7.14
N PRO A 142 12.70 -13.59 -6.93
CA PRO A 142 13.02 -14.51 -8.02
C PRO A 142 11.78 -14.89 -8.83
N PRO A 143 11.86 -14.96 -10.19
CA PRO A 143 10.71 -15.26 -11.04
C PRO A 143 9.97 -16.56 -10.67
N SER A 144 10.71 -17.60 -10.26
CA SER A 144 10.16 -18.91 -9.86
C SER A 144 9.36 -18.86 -8.54
N ARG A 145 9.49 -17.80 -7.72
CA ARG A 145 8.87 -17.67 -6.40
C ARG A 145 8.03 -16.40 -6.25
N ARG A 146 7.62 -15.77 -7.37
CA ARG A 146 6.87 -14.50 -7.35
C ARG A 146 5.56 -14.58 -6.56
N GLY A 147 4.79 -15.64 -6.73
CA GLY A 147 3.53 -15.79 -6.00
C GLY A 147 3.74 -15.86 -4.49
N GLU A 148 4.71 -16.67 -4.05
CA GLU A 148 5.07 -16.82 -2.64
C GLU A 148 5.60 -15.50 -2.05
N GLY A 149 6.54 -14.85 -2.77
CA GLY A 149 7.12 -13.60 -2.32
C GLY A 149 6.12 -12.45 -2.24
N LEU A 150 5.23 -12.32 -3.22
CA LEU A 150 4.16 -11.31 -3.15
C LEU A 150 3.16 -11.61 -2.03
N GLY A 151 2.90 -12.88 -1.74
CA GLY A 151 2.07 -13.29 -0.60
C GLY A 151 2.64 -12.80 0.73
N PHE A 152 3.92 -13.10 1.02
CA PHE A 152 4.57 -12.62 2.25
C PHE A 152 4.69 -11.10 2.30
N PHE A 153 5.01 -10.45 1.18
CA PHE A 153 5.02 -8.99 1.11
C PHE A 153 3.65 -8.39 1.43
N GLY A 154 2.56 -8.96 0.91
CA GLY A 154 1.19 -8.56 1.25
C GLY A 154 0.83 -8.79 2.72
N MET A 155 1.32 -9.90 3.32
CA MET A 155 1.11 -10.19 4.74
C MET A 155 1.70 -9.11 5.66
N THR A 156 2.83 -8.48 5.31
CA THR A 156 3.38 -7.39 6.12
C THR A 156 2.44 -6.18 6.18
N MET A 157 1.74 -5.89 5.09
CA MET A 157 0.71 -4.85 5.05
C MET A 157 -0.50 -5.22 5.92
N THR A 158 -0.92 -6.49 5.86
CA THR A 158 -2.00 -7.01 6.70
C THR A 158 -1.66 -6.92 8.19
N LEU A 159 -0.40 -7.23 8.57
CA LEU A 159 0.06 -7.05 9.94
C LEU A 159 -0.02 -5.59 10.38
N GLY A 160 0.40 -4.65 9.53
CA GLY A 160 0.23 -3.21 9.77
C GLY A 160 -1.23 -2.82 9.97
N MET A 161 -2.13 -3.39 9.17
CA MET A 161 -3.58 -3.17 9.25
C MET A 161 -4.20 -3.72 10.55
N CYS A 162 -3.67 -4.82 11.06
CA CYS A 162 -4.14 -5.42 12.32
C CYS A 162 -3.59 -4.70 13.55
N LEU A 163 -2.29 -4.41 13.58
CA LEU A 163 -1.60 -3.85 14.74
C LEU A 163 -1.72 -2.33 14.82
N GLY A 164 -1.74 -1.65 13.67
CA GLY A 164 -1.80 -0.19 13.59
C GLY A 164 -2.93 0.42 14.40
N PRO A 165 -4.20 0.01 14.20
CA PRO A 165 -5.33 0.55 14.96
C PRO A 165 -5.19 0.40 16.47
N VAL A 166 -4.68 -0.73 16.94
CA VAL A 166 -4.51 -1.01 18.38
C VAL A 166 -3.45 -0.07 18.97
N ILE A 167 -2.30 0.02 18.32
CA ILE A 167 -1.20 0.91 18.74
C ILE A 167 -1.68 2.37 18.65
N GLY A 168 -2.32 2.75 17.58
CA GLY A 168 -2.77 4.11 17.33
C GLY A 168 -3.77 4.61 18.37
N LEU A 169 -4.77 3.80 18.72
CA LEU A 169 -5.74 4.16 19.76
C LEU A 169 -5.10 4.28 21.15
N GLN A 170 -4.17 3.36 21.49
CA GLN A 170 -3.45 3.44 22.77
C GLN A 170 -2.60 4.70 22.86
N VAL A 171 -1.82 5.00 21.81
CA VAL A 171 -0.99 6.21 21.76
C VAL A 171 -1.87 7.48 21.83
N TYR A 172 -2.97 7.49 21.08
CA TYR A 172 -3.90 8.63 21.09
C TYR A 172 -4.52 8.86 22.46
N GLN A 173 -4.96 7.81 23.14
CA GLN A 173 -5.58 7.92 24.49
C GLN A 173 -4.60 8.39 25.56
N GLN A 174 -3.33 7.99 25.47
CA GLN A 174 -2.33 8.31 26.47
C GLN A 174 -1.63 9.66 26.20
N TYR A 175 -1.34 9.97 24.96
CA TYR A 175 -0.46 11.08 24.57
C TYR A 175 -1.11 12.10 23.61
N GLY A 176 -2.32 11.83 23.14
CA GLY A 176 -3.07 12.74 22.28
C GLY A 176 -2.70 12.71 20.80
N PHE A 177 -3.38 13.56 20.01
CA PHE A 177 -3.34 13.55 18.55
C PHE A 177 -1.98 13.93 17.96
N TYR A 178 -1.30 14.90 18.54
CA TYR A 178 -0.01 15.36 18.01
C TYR A 178 1.06 14.28 18.10
N VAL A 179 1.11 13.53 19.20
CA VAL A 179 2.11 12.48 19.40
C VAL A 179 1.94 11.37 18.37
N ILE A 180 0.70 10.92 18.11
CA ILE A 180 0.47 9.89 17.10
C ILE A 180 0.78 10.38 15.68
N THR A 181 0.51 11.65 15.38
CA THR A 181 0.84 12.21 14.07
C THR A 181 2.36 12.24 13.83
N TRP A 182 3.12 12.64 14.84
CA TRP A 182 4.59 12.63 14.77
C TRP A 182 5.17 11.22 14.80
N SER A 183 4.56 10.28 15.54
CA SER A 183 4.97 8.87 15.52
C SER A 183 4.80 8.25 14.13
N SER A 184 3.67 8.51 13.47
CA SER A 184 3.42 8.08 12.09
C SER A 184 4.46 8.63 11.11
N LEU A 185 4.82 9.92 11.25
CA LEU A 185 5.85 10.55 10.42
C LEU A 185 7.21 9.87 10.65
N VAL A 186 7.65 9.72 11.90
CA VAL A 186 8.94 9.13 12.24
C VAL A 186 9.02 7.68 11.77
N LEU A 187 7.98 6.89 12.03
CA LEU A 187 7.89 5.49 11.62
C LEU A 187 7.93 5.36 10.09
N CYS A 188 7.22 6.23 9.38
CA CYS A 188 7.21 6.26 7.93
C CYS A 188 8.58 6.72 7.36
N LEU A 189 9.26 7.70 7.97
CA LEU A 189 10.61 8.10 7.59
C LEU A 189 11.64 6.99 7.84
N ALA A 190 11.53 6.27 8.95
CA ALA A 190 12.37 5.11 9.22
C ALA A 190 12.19 4.03 8.13
N GLY A 191 10.92 3.76 7.74
CA GLY A 191 10.61 2.87 6.63
C GLY A 191 11.19 3.35 5.29
N ALA A 192 11.15 4.65 4.99
CA ALA A 192 11.77 5.24 3.81
C ALA A 192 13.31 5.08 3.84
N GLY A 193 13.93 5.26 5.00
CA GLY A 193 15.35 4.99 5.22
C GLY A 193 15.71 3.53 4.92
N ILE A 194 14.93 2.58 5.43
CA ILE A 194 15.10 1.15 5.12
C ILE A 194 14.91 0.90 3.63
N ALA A 195 13.89 1.47 3.00
CA ALA A 195 13.64 1.34 1.57
C ALA A 195 14.82 1.86 0.73
N SER A 196 15.50 2.91 1.17
CA SER A 196 16.68 3.46 0.48
C SER A 196 17.88 2.50 0.44
N LEU A 197 17.99 1.59 1.42
CA LEU A 197 19.06 0.60 1.53
C LEU A 197 18.88 -0.60 0.59
N ILE A 198 17.70 -0.77 -0.01
CA ILE A 198 17.40 -1.86 -0.94
C ILE A 198 18.23 -1.69 -2.22
N ARG A 199 18.86 -2.76 -2.67
CA ARG A 199 19.63 -2.83 -3.91
C ARG A 199 18.75 -3.43 -5.01
N ALA A 200 17.84 -2.63 -5.58
CA ALA A 200 17.04 -3.10 -6.71
C ALA A 200 17.93 -3.25 -7.96
N PRO A 201 17.80 -4.36 -8.72
CA PRO A 201 18.51 -4.52 -9.96
C PRO A 201 18.10 -3.41 -10.95
N LYS A 202 19.10 -2.74 -11.53
CA LYS A 202 18.83 -1.79 -12.61
C LYS A 202 18.32 -2.59 -13.82
N ARG A 203 17.07 -2.43 -14.15
CA ARG A 203 16.59 -2.91 -15.46
C ARG A 203 17.15 -2.02 -16.54
N PRO A 204 17.61 -2.59 -17.68
CA PRO A 204 17.78 -1.78 -18.88
C PRO A 204 16.43 -1.11 -19.14
N VAL A 205 16.47 0.21 -19.33
CA VAL A 205 15.27 0.96 -19.77
C VAL A 205 14.78 0.26 -21.02
N GLN A 206 13.67 -0.42 -20.95
CA GLN A 206 13.05 -0.99 -22.14
C GLN A 206 12.70 0.20 -23.02
N GLU A 207 13.32 0.27 -24.20
CA GLU A 207 12.87 1.21 -25.21
C GLU A 207 11.35 1.06 -25.35
N PRO A 208 10.62 2.19 -25.43
CA PRO A 208 9.17 2.12 -25.55
C PRO A 208 8.88 1.22 -26.77
N VAL A 209 8.37 0.04 -26.50
CA VAL A 209 7.82 -0.82 -27.56
C VAL A 209 6.87 0.08 -28.33
N GLN A 210 7.13 0.29 -29.62
CA GLN A 210 6.23 1.03 -30.50
C GLN A 210 4.90 0.26 -30.54
N GLU A 211 4.09 0.47 -29.50
CA GLU A 211 2.76 -0.07 -29.47
C GLU A 211 1.93 0.70 -30.49
N THR A 212 1.39 -0.03 -31.46
CA THR A 212 0.28 0.46 -32.29
C THR A 212 -0.74 1.18 -31.38
N PRO A 213 -1.31 2.32 -31.81
CA PRO A 213 -2.17 3.14 -30.98
C PRO A 213 -3.42 2.38 -30.55
N LYS A 214 -3.32 1.66 -29.43
CA LYS A 214 -4.46 1.05 -28.77
C LYS A 214 -5.32 2.16 -28.18
N LYS A 215 -6.62 2.04 -28.28
CA LYS A 215 -7.58 2.98 -27.68
C LYS A 215 -7.22 3.21 -26.22
N VAL A 216 -7.36 4.44 -25.73
CA VAL A 216 -7.02 4.84 -24.34
C VAL A 216 -7.62 3.86 -23.30
N LEU A 217 -8.78 3.30 -23.60
CA LEU A 217 -9.47 2.31 -22.77
C LEU A 217 -8.70 0.98 -22.68
N ASP A 218 -8.03 0.53 -23.74
CA ASP A 218 -7.23 -0.70 -23.73
C ASP A 218 -5.91 -0.54 -22.94
N ARG A 219 -5.44 0.70 -22.73
CA ARG A 219 -4.32 1.02 -21.81
C ARG A 219 -4.73 1.03 -20.34
N LEU A 220 -5.97 1.38 -20.05
CA LEU A 220 -6.48 1.50 -18.67
C LEU A 220 -7.06 0.18 -18.15
N VAL A 221 -7.58 -0.67 -19.04
CA VAL A 221 -8.26 -1.91 -18.65
C VAL A 221 -7.60 -3.10 -19.34
N LEU A 222 -6.79 -3.83 -18.56
CA LEU A 222 -6.26 -5.11 -19.01
C LEU A 222 -7.40 -6.14 -18.97
N ARG A 223 -7.94 -6.54 -20.12
CA ARG A 223 -9.08 -7.48 -20.22
C ARG A 223 -8.87 -8.78 -19.43
N VAL A 224 -7.64 -9.28 -19.39
CA VAL A 224 -7.25 -10.46 -18.61
C VAL A 224 -7.35 -10.22 -17.09
N GLY A 225 -7.25 -8.96 -16.64
CA GLY A 225 -7.37 -8.59 -15.23
C GLY A 225 -8.81 -8.40 -14.75
N ILE A 226 -9.81 -8.32 -15.65
CA ILE A 226 -11.21 -8.07 -15.27
C ILE A 226 -11.75 -9.15 -14.32
N PRO A 227 -11.59 -10.47 -14.60
CA PRO A 227 -12.10 -11.49 -13.67
C PRO A 227 -11.49 -11.41 -12.29
N LEU A 228 -10.19 -11.08 -12.22
CA LEU A 228 -9.49 -10.88 -10.93
C LEU A 228 -10.01 -9.64 -10.21
N ALA A 229 -10.20 -8.54 -10.91
CA ALA A 229 -10.74 -7.30 -10.33
C ALA A 229 -12.17 -7.51 -9.80
N VAL A 230 -13.02 -8.23 -10.53
CA VAL A 230 -14.37 -8.59 -10.09
C VAL A 230 -14.33 -9.45 -8.82
N ASN A 231 -13.43 -10.44 -8.76
CA ASN A 231 -13.27 -11.31 -7.60
C ASN A 231 -12.82 -10.52 -6.36
N VAL A 232 -11.85 -9.62 -6.50
CA VAL A 232 -11.39 -8.73 -5.43
C VAL A 232 -12.51 -7.78 -5.00
N MET A 233 -13.30 -7.26 -5.94
CA MET A 233 -14.44 -6.39 -5.64
C MET A 233 -15.50 -7.12 -4.81
N ILE A 234 -15.87 -8.34 -5.19
CA ILE A 234 -16.84 -9.18 -4.44
C ILE A 234 -16.31 -9.46 -3.03
N ALA A 235 -15.04 -9.86 -2.89
CA ALA A 235 -14.42 -10.11 -1.60
C ALA A 235 -14.39 -8.86 -0.71
N SER A 236 -14.07 -7.69 -1.28
CA SER A 236 -14.05 -6.42 -0.56
C SER A 236 -15.45 -5.97 -0.11
N PHE A 237 -16.46 -6.22 -0.94
CA PHE A 237 -17.85 -5.93 -0.60
C PHE A 237 -18.34 -6.82 0.55
N SER A 238 -18.01 -8.12 0.52
CA SER A 238 -18.32 -9.06 1.60
C SER A 238 -17.66 -8.67 2.92
N TYR A 239 -16.38 -8.24 2.87
CA TYR A 239 -15.66 -7.75 4.04
C TYR A 239 -16.30 -6.48 4.62
N GLY A 240 -16.67 -5.53 3.79
CA GLY A 240 -17.37 -4.30 4.20
C GLY A 240 -18.73 -4.59 4.85
N ALA A 241 -19.51 -5.50 4.28
CA ALA A 241 -20.80 -5.89 4.82
C ALA A 241 -20.70 -6.57 6.20
N VAL A 242 -19.73 -7.49 6.37
CA VAL A 242 -19.47 -8.18 7.65
C VAL A 242 -18.99 -7.17 8.71
N SER A 243 -18.09 -6.26 8.36
CA SER A 243 -17.59 -5.24 9.30
C SER A 243 -18.71 -4.31 9.76
N TYR A 244 -19.61 -3.92 8.85
CA TYR A 244 -20.75 -3.06 9.19
C TYR A 244 -21.76 -3.75 10.11
N THR A 245 -22.09 -5.03 9.85
CA THR A 245 -23.02 -5.79 10.68
C THR A 245 -22.46 -6.06 12.07
N HIS A 246 -21.14 -6.29 12.19
CA HIS A 246 -20.48 -6.47 13.50
C HIS A 246 -20.50 -5.18 14.33
N LEU A 247 -20.22 -4.02 13.73
CA LEU A 247 -20.31 -2.73 14.43
C LEU A 247 -21.71 -2.44 14.94
N ARG A 248 -22.74 -2.67 14.12
CA ARG A 248 -24.13 -2.47 14.50
C ARG A 248 -24.61 -3.42 15.61
N ALA A 249 -24.10 -4.66 15.63
CA ALA A 249 -24.41 -5.62 16.68
C ALA A 249 -23.79 -5.22 18.04
N HIS A 250 -22.64 -4.56 18.05
CA HIS A 250 -22.03 -4.02 19.28
C HIS A 250 -22.76 -2.78 19.80
N GLU A 251 -23.22 -1.87 18.93
CA GLU A 251 -24.02 -0.71 19.33
C GLU A 251 -25.36 -1.11 19.96
N THR A 252 -26.01 -2.16 19.44
CA THR A 252 -27.30 -2.66 19.98
C THR A 252 -27.12 -3.38 21.32
N ARG A 253 -25.96 -3.99 21.59
CA ARG A 253 -25.66 -4.61 22.89
C ARG A 253 -25.21 -3.63 23.97
N GLY A 254 -24.68 -2.48 23.58
CA GLY A 254 -24.26 -1.43 24.52
C GLY A 254 -25.41 -0.55 25.02
N ASN A 255 -26.59 -0.67 24.42
CA ASN A 255 -27.80 0.09 24.77
C ASN A 255 -28.86 -0.76 25.51
N LEU A 256 -28.55 -1.99 25.95
CA LEU A 256 -29.32 -2.84 26.84
C LEU A 256 -28.58 -3.00 28.18
#